data_fc57bc85c2e982644668b362158920fd
#
_entry.id   fc57bc85c2e982644668b362158920fd
#
_cell.length_a   1.000
_cell.length_b   1.000
_cell.length_c   1.000
_cell.angle_alpha   90.00
_cell.angle_beta   90.00
_cell.angle_gamma   90.00
#
_symmetry.space_group_name_H-M   'P 1'
#
loop_
_entity.id
_entity.type
_entity.pdbx_description
1 polymer ?
#
loop_
_entity_poly.entity_id
_entity_poly.type
_entity_poly.pdbx_seq_one_letter_code
_entity_poly.pdbx_strand_id
1 'polypeptide(L)'
;ILIEQEIDNQVDQALLNTIQNKDNWKISNIIIDPGHGGKDPGAIGYRNIKEKHIALDIAKELGNFLKQEMPELNIIYTRDDDTFLGLKNRTNFANKNQGHMFLSIHANASTAKTARGFEIFLLQPNSVDDAIDVAVRENASIIFEENPEQYEQNQMFASISEKAYSQESEKLAVSINTAVKKELPRTRMRGVKQAGFYVLVGAAMP
;
A
#
# COMPACT_ATOMS: atom_id res chain seq x y z
N ILE A 1 -7.71 -22.27 28.93
CA ILE A 1 -6.61 -23.23 28.64
C ILE A 1 -6.91 -24.05 27.38
N LEU A 2 -8.04 -24.77 27.24
CA LEU A 2 -8.34 -25.56 26.04
C LEU A 2 -8.61 -24.69 24.79
N ILE A 3 -9.29 -23.57 24.94
CA ILE A 3 -9.59 -22.62 23.84
C ILE A 3 -8.32 -21.89 23.41
N GLU A 4 -7.43 -21.52 24.30
CA GLU A 4 -6.14 -20.92 23.98
C GLU A 4 -5.22 -21.87 23.22
N GLN A 5 -5.20 -23.16 23.57
CA GLN A 5 -4.46 -24.18 22.85
C GLN A 5 -5.02 -24.46 21.44
N GLU A 6 -6.35 -24.36 21.25
CA GLU A 6 -6.96 -24.50 19.92
C GLU A 6 -6.67 -23.30 19.02
N ILE A 7 -6.65 -22.08 19.56
CA ILE A 7 -6.29 -20.86 18.82
C ILE A 7 -4.81 -20.88 18.43
N ASP A 8 -3.91 -21.24 19.34
CA ASP A 8 -2.48 -21.37 19.05
C ASP A 8 -2.21 -22.44 17.97
N ASN A 9 -2.89 -23.59 18.04
CA ASN A 9 -2.76 -24.64 17.01
C ASN A 9 -3.28 -24.19 15.64
N GLN A 10 -4.35 -23.41 15.57
CA GLN A 10 -4.87 -22.90 14.29
C GLN A 10 -3.94 -21.82 13.69
N VAL A 11 -3.35 -20.97 14.51
CA VAL A 11 -2.38 -19.94 14.06
C VAL A 11 -1.09 -20.62 13.60
N ASP A 12 -0.58 -21.61 14.34
CA ASP A 12 0.60 -22.38 13.94
C ASP A 12 0.38 -23.15 12.63
N GLN A 13 -0.80 -23.74 12.44
CA GLN A 13 -1.13 -24.48 11.22
C GLN A 13 -1.27 -23.55 10.00
N ALA A 14 -1.86 -22.37 10.18
CA ALA A 14 -1.95 -21.36 9.14
C ALA A 14 -0.56 -20.82 8.76
N LEU A 15 0.31 -20.61 9.74
CA LEU A 15 1.69 -20.18 9.54
C LEU A 15 2.51 -21.25 8.81
N LEU A 16 2.39 -22.52 9.23
CA LEU A 16 3.06 -23.65 8.58
C LEU A 16 2.58 -23.85 7.14
N ASN A 17 1.29 -23.73 6.86
CA ASN A 17 0.74 -23.78 5.51
C ASN A 17 1.27 -22.63 4.64
N THR A 18 1.44 -21.44 5.20
CA THR A 18 2.03 -20.28 4.52
C THR A 18 3.51 -20.52 4.19
N ILE A 19 4.26 -21.11 5.12
CA ILE A 19 5.69 -21.45 4.93
C ILE A 19 5.87 -22.56 3.89
N GLN A 20 5.04 -23.62 3.93
CA GLN A 20 5.11 -24.75 2.99
C GLN A 20 4.70 -24.36 1.56
N ASN A 21 3.86 -23.32 1.40
CA ASN A 21 3.46 -22.82 0.10
C ASN A 21 4.44 -21.80 -0.51
N LYS A 22 5.49 -21.38 0.20
CA LYS A 22 6.47 -20.39 -0.31
C LYS A 22 7.17 -20.83 -1.59
N ASP A 23 7.45 -22.10 -1.75
CA ASP A 23 8.17 -22.62 -2.93
C ASP A 23 7.30 -22.68 -4.20
N ASN A 24 5.97 -22.58 -4.05
CA ASN A 24 4.99 -22.59 -5.15
C ASN A 24 4.22 -21.27 -5.28
N TRP A 25 4.65 -20.19 -4.60
CA TRP A 25 3.94 -18.92 -4.59
C TRP A 25 4.08 -18.21 -5.94
N LYS A 26 3.07 -18.35 -6.77
CA LYS A 26 2.98 -17.66 -8.06
C LYS A 26 2.15 -16.39 -7.87
N ILE A 27 2.75 -15.24 -8.13
CA ILE A 27 2.02 -13.97 -8.16
C ILE A 27 1.01 -14.05 -9.30
N SER A 28 -0.28 -13.86 -9.00
CA SER A 28 -1.34 -13.83 -10.00
C SER A 28 -2.26 -12.62 -9.85
N ASN A 29 -2.61 -12.22 -8.61
CA ASN A 29 -3.50 -11.09 -8.36
C ASN A 29 -2.69 -9.90 -7.86
N ILE A 30 -2.64 -8.82 -8.63
CA ILE A 30 -2.04 -7.56 -8.21
C ILE A 30 -3.16 -6.57 -7.92
N ILE A 31 -3.18 -6.05 -6.70
CA ILE A 31 -4.12 -5.00 -6.30
C ILE A 31 -3.42 -3.66 -6.47
N ILE A 32 -3.96 -2.82 -7.32
CA ILE A 32 -3.52 -1.43 -7.47
C ILE A 32 -4.53 -0.53 -6.78
N ASP A 33 -4.03 0.27 -5.85
CA ASP A 33 -4.83 1.15 -5.01
C ASP A 33 -4.56 2.61 -5.38
N PRO A 34 -5.38 3.25 -6.22
CA PRO A 34 -5.27 4.69 -6.43
C PRO A 34 -5.66 5.42 -5.15
N GLY A 35 -4.73 6.15 -4.53
CA GLY A 35 -5.00 6.88 -3.29
C GLY A 35 -6.14 7.89 -3.41
N HIS A 36 -6.78 8.22 -2.29
CA HIS A 36 -7.88 9.20 -2.21
C HIS A 36 -9.11 8.83 -3.06
N GLY A 37 -9.91 9.82 -3.48
CA GLY A 37 -11.08 9.62 -4.34
C GLY A 37 -12.36 10.25 -3.78
N GLY A 38 -13.32 10.57 -4.64
CA GLY A 38 -14.61 11.15 -4.26
C GLY A 38 -14.45 12.44 -3.45
N LYS A 39 -14.94 12.43 -2.21
CA LYS A 39 -14.89 13.56 -1.26
C LYS A 39 -13.49 13.85 -0.71
N ASP A 40 -12.55 12.90 -0.80
CA ASP A 40 -11.15 13.09 -0.43
C ASP A 40 -10.32 13.49 -1.66
N PRO A 41 -9.90 14.77 -1.78
CA PRO A 41 -9.13 15.24 -2.93
C PRO A 41 -7.66 14.80 -2.88
N GLY A 42 -7.14 14.35 -1.73
CA GLY A 42 -5.71 14.28 -1.46
C GLY A 42 -5.05 15.66 -1.45
N ALA A 43 -3.79 15.72 -1.74
CA ALA A 43 -3.06 16.98 -1.89
C ALA A 43 -3.59 17.80 -3.08
N ILE A 44 -3.56 19.13 -2.91
CA ILE A 44 -3.95 20.07 -3.95
C ILE A 44 -2.68 20.76 -4.47
N GLY A 45 -2.30 20.45 -5.69
CA GLY A 45 -1.12 20.93 -6.35
C GLY A 45 -1.33 22.24 -7.12
N TYR A 46 -0.35 22.59 -7.93
CA TYR A 46 -0.40 23.77 -8.81
C TYR A 46 -1.63 23.72 -9.74
N ARG A 47 -2.26 24.87 -9.97
CA ARG A 47 -3.50 25.00 -10.78
C ARG A 47 -4.68 24.18 -10.27
N ASN A 48 -4.75 23.95 -8.97
CA ASN A 48 -5.83 23.19 -8.34
C ASN A 48 -5.93 21.72 -8.83
N ILE A 49 -4.82 21.15 -9.28
CA ILE A 49 -4.74 19.73 -9.64
C ILE A 49 -4.83 18.91 -8.35
N LYS A 50 -5.77 18.00 -8.29
CA LYS A 50 -6.00 17.15 -7.12
C LYS A 50 -5.24 15.84 -7.26
N GLU A 51 -4.60 15.40 -6.19
CA GLU A 51 -3.85 14.15 -6.12
C GLU A 51 -4.67 12.94 -6.57
N LYS A 52 -5.93 12.84 -6.14
CA LYS A 52 -6.82 11.73 -6.47
C LYS A 52 -6.94 11.43 -7.98
N HIS A 53 -6.84 12.45 -8.83
CA HIS A 53 -6.89 12.26 -10.28
C HIS A 53 -5.55 11.76 -10.81
N ILE A 54 -4.44 12.32 -10.33
CA ILE A 54 -3.09 11.88 -10.71
C ILE A 54 -2.85 10.43 -10.26
N ALA A 55 -3.23 10.10 -9.04
CA ALA A 55 -3.11 8.74 -8.52
C ALA A 55 -3.91 7.73 -9.35
N LEU A 56 -5.14 8.10 -9.77
CA LEU A 56 -5.97 7.26 -10.62
C LEU A 56 -5.39 7.07 -12.02
N ASP A 57 -4.91 8.15 -12.63
CA ASP A 57 -4.33 8.10 -13.98
C ASP A 57 -3.07 7.23 -13.99
N ILE A 58 -2.15 7.43 -13.04
CA ILE A 58 -0.93 6.61 -12.91
C ILE A 58 -1.28 5.15 -12.66
N ALA A 59 -2.23 4.86 -11.78
CA ALA A 59 -2.65 3.50 -11.45
C ALA A 59 -3.22 2.78 -12.68
N LYS A 60 -4.04 3.46 -13.49
CA LYS A 60 -4.60 2.91 -14.73
C LYS A 60 -3.53 2.63 -15.78
N GLU A 61 -2.60 3.57 -15.98
CA GLU A 61 -1.47 3.38 -16.89
C GLU A 61 -0.59 2.20 -16.46
N LEU A 62 -0.26 2.11 -15.15
CA LEU A 62 0.47 0.98 -14.60
C LEU A 62 -0.23 -0.34 -14.87
N GLY A 63 -1.54 -0.42 -14.58
CA GLY A 63 -2.28 -1.64 -14.77
C GLY A 63 -2.45 -2.03 -16.24
N ASN A 64 -2.61 -1.07 -17.14
CA ASN A 64 -2.62 -1.31 -18.58
C ASN A 64 -1.29 -1.86 -19.06
N PHE A 65 -0.19 -1.27 -18.61
CA PHE A 65 1.16 -1.74 -18.92
C PHE A 65 1.39 -3.17 -18.42
N LEU A 66 1.03 -3.45 -17.17
CA LEU A 66 1.17 -4.78 -16.60
C LEU A 66 0.34 -5.83 -17.34
N LYS A 67 -0.89 -5.51 -17.76
CA LYS A 67 -1.72 -6.42 -18.58
C LYS A 67 -1.14 -6.71 -19.96
N GLN A 68 -0.42 -5.76 -20.55
CA GLN A 68 0.24 -5.93 -21.86
C GLN A 68 1.50 -6.78 -21.74
N GLU A 69 2.35 -6.51 -20.74
CA GLU A 69 3.62 -7.19 -20.57
C GLU A 69 3.50 -8.57 -19.88
N MET A 70 2.50 -8.73 -19.02
CA MET A 70 2.26 -9.93 -18.22
C MET A 70 0.78 -10.30 -18.24
N PRO A 71 0.26 -10.81 -19.36
CA PRO A 71 -1.18 -11.07 -19.55
C PRO A 71 -1.74 -12.15 -18.61
N GLU A 72 -0.89 -12.94 -17.97
CA GLU A 72 -1.27 -13.92 -16.95
C GLU A 72 -1.62 -13.29 -15.60
N LEU A 73 -1.29 -12.02 -15.38
CA LEU A 73 -1.60 -11.30 -14.14
C LEU A 73 -3.02 -10.78 -14.17
N ASN A 74 -3.73 -10.99 -13.08
CA ASN A 74 -5.02 -10.37 -12.82
C ASN A 74 -4.82 -9.03 -12.10
N ILE A 75 -5.07 -7.93 -12.79
CA ILE A 75 -4.94 -6.58 -12.25
C ILE A 75 -6.29 -6.10 -11.74
N ILE A 76 -6.38 -5.85 -10.45
CA ILE A 76 -7.60 -5.45 -9.74
C ILE A 76 -7.36 -4.08 -9.10
N TYR A 77 -8.28 -3.14 -9.31
CA TYR A 77 -8.19 -1.81 -8.71
C TYR A 77 -9.11 -1.71 -7.50
N THR A 78 -8.66 -1.04 -6.43
CA THR A 78 -9.55 -0.72 -5.29
C THR A 78 -10.63 0.27 -5.68
N ARG A 79 -10.33 1.16 -6.62
CA ARG A 79 -11.26 2.02 -7.37
C ARG A 79 -10.76 2.23 -8.79
N ASP A 80 -11.66 2.34 -9.71
CA ASP A 80 -11.37 2.61 -11.14
C ASP A 80 -12.00 3.93 -11.63
N ASP A 81 -12.66 4.64 -10.73
CA ASP A 81 -13.26 5.95 -10.95
C ASP A 81 -12.99 6.92 -9.78
N ASP A 82 -13.67 8.07 -9.74
CA ASP A 82 -13.54 9.07 -8.68
C ASP A 82 -14.43 8.74 -7.45
N THR A 83 -14.44 7.49 -7.01
CA THR A 83 -15.15 7.03 -5.81
C THR A 83 -14.26 7.11 -4.56
N PHE A 84 -14.83 7.49 -3.42
CA PHE A 84 -14.16 7.44 -2.13
C PHE A 84 -14.20 6.03 -1.54
N LEU A 85 -13.04 5.53 -1.12
CA LEU A 85 -12.91 4.28 -0.36
C LEU A 85 -12.06 4.53 0.88
N GLY A 86 -12.59 4.23 2.06
CA GLY A 86 -11.88 4.37 3.33
C GLY A 86 -10.65 3.48 3.43
N LEU A 87 -9.65 3.89 4.19
CA LEU A 87 -8.32 3.26 4.24
C LEU A 87 -8.39 1.77 4.58
N LYS A 88 -9.13 1.41 5.64
CA LYS A 88 -9.33 0.01 6.03
C LYS A 88 -10.06 -0.81 4.96
N ASN A 89 -10.98 -0.20 4.22
CA ASN A 89 -11.73 -0.89 3.18
C ASN A 89 -10.85 -1.26 1.99
N ARG A 90 -9.75 -0.53 1.74
CA ARG A 90 -8.78 -0.83 0.68
C ARG A 90 -8.04 -2.14 0.94
N THR A 91 -7.50 -2.33 2.15
CA THR A 91 -6.85 -3.60 2.52
C THR A 91 -7.84 -4.75 2.66
N ASN A 92 -9.05 -4.50 3.20
CA ASN A 92 -10.11 -5.50 3.23
C ASN A 92 -10.50 -5.96 1.82
N PHE A 93 -10.60 -5.03 0.87
CA PHE A 93 -10.85 -5.33 -0.54
C PHE A 93 -9.72 -6.17 -1.13
N ALA A 94 -8.45 -5.81 -0.87
CA ALA A 94 -7.29 -6.55 -1.34
C ALA A 94 -7.29 -7.99 -0.81
N ASN A 95 -7.53 -8.17 0.50
CA ASN A 95 -7.60 -9.49 1.13
C ASN A 95 -8.75 -10.34 0.57
N LYS A 96 -9.94 -9.75 0.39
CA LYS A 96 -11.12 -10.43 -0.17
C LYS A 96 -10.90 -10.91 -1.61
N ASN A 97 -10.12 -10.15 -2.39
CA ASN A 97 -9.76 -10.51 -3.76
C ASN A 97 -8.48 -11.38 -3.84
N GLN A 98 -8.04 -11.93 -2.71
CA GLN A 98 -6.86 -12.81 -2.65
C GLN A 98 -5.64 -12.18 -3.33
N GLY A 99 -5.38 -10.90 -3.02
CA GLY A 99 -4.24 -10.16 -3.55
C GLY A 99 -2.92 -10.84 -3.16
N HIS A 100 -2.00 -10.92 -4.12
CA HIS A 100 -0.63 -11.38 -3.88
C HIS A 100 0.36 -10.22 -3.76
N MET A 101 -0.07 -9.03 -4.13
CA MET A 101 0.67 -7.78 -4.03
C MET A 101 -0.30 -6.62 -3.91
N PHE A 102 0.00 -5.65 -3.03
CA PHE A 102 -0.79 -4.44 -2.84
C PHE A 102 0.08 -3.20 -3.10
N LEU A 103 -0.26 -2.43 -4.12
CA LEU A 103 0.45 -1.22 -4.54
C LEU A 103 -0.46 0.00 -4.41
N SER A 104 -0.23 0.82 -3.39
CA SER A 104 -0.94 2.09 -3.23
C SER A 104 -0.17 3.22 -3.92
N ILE A 105 -0.87 3.99 -4.76
CA ILE A 105 -0.29 5.03 -5.63
C ILE A 105 -0.72 6.40 -5.13
N HIS A 106 0.25 7.25 -4.83
CA HIS A 106 0.08 8.60 -4.32
C HIS A 106 0.94 9.61 -5.08
N ALA A 107 0.57 10.88 -5.00
CA ALA A 107 1.35 12.02 -5.53
C ALA A 107 1.55 13.06 -4.43
N ASN A 108 2.45 12.74 -3.49
CA ASN A 108 2.69 13.49 -2.25
C ASN A 108 2.95 14.98 -2.49
N ALA A 109 2.40 15.82 -1.63
CA ALA A 109 2.71 17.24 -1.60
C ALA A 109 3.83 17.57 -0.62
N SER A 110 4.51 18.69 -0.88
CA SER A 110 5.50 19.29 0.02
C SER A 110 5.36 20.80 0.05
N THR A 111 5.64 21.40 1.19
CA THR A 111 5.76 22.87 1.31
C THR A 111 7.01 23.40 0.62
N ALA A 112 8.03 22.56 0.44
CA ALA A 112 9.25 22.92 -0.26
C ALA A 112 9.03 22.90 -1.79
N LYS A 113 9.05 24.05 -2.44
CA LYS A 113 8.86 24.19 -3.90
C LYS A 113 9.86 23.40 -4.76
N THR A 114 10.99 22.99 -4.18
CA THR A 114 12.02 22.15 -4.82
C THR A 114 11.82 20.66 -4.62
N ALA A 115 10.80 20.26 -3.84
CA ALA A 115 10.50 18.85 -3.60
C ALA A 115 10.04 18.20 -4.90
N ARG A 116 10.75 17.15 -5.31
CA ARG A 116 10.46 16.35 -6.50
C ARG A 116 11.17 15.01 -6.39
N GLY A 117 10.72 14.05 -7.15
CA GLY A 117 11.37 12.75 -7.24
C GLY A 117 10.41 11.60 -6.99
N PHE A 118 11.00 10.41 -6.85
CA PHE A 118 10.29 9.17 -6.61
C PHE A 118 10.70 8.60 -5.26
N GLU A 119 9.74 8.14 -4.47
CA GLU A 119 9.95 7.50 -3.18
C GLU A 119 9.02 6.31 -3.02
N ILE A 120 9.44 5.35 -2.23
CA ILE A 120 8.67 4.15 -1.89
C ILE A 120 8.52 4.10 -0.38
N PHE A 121 7.33 3.76 0.07
CA PHE A 121 7.04 3.60 1.49
C PHE A 121 6.62 2.17 1.79
N LEU A 122 7.12 1.63 2.89
CA LEU A 122 6.73 0.35 3.46
C LEU A 122 6.06 0.59 4.81
N LEU A 123 5.16 -0.32 5.18
CA LEU A 123 4.56 -0.29 6.51
C LEU A 123 5.61 -0.63 7.57
N GLN A 124 5.78 0.27 8.53
CA GLN A 124 6.48 -0.02 9.78
C GLN A 124 5.99 0.91 10.88
N PRO A 125 5.74 0.41 12.11
CA PRO A 125 5.25 1.21 13.23
C PRO A 125 6.26 2.25 13.74
N ASN A 126 7.57 1.95 13.62
CA ASN A 126 8.65 2.81 14.11
C ASN A 126 9.35 3.48 12.92
N SER A 127 8.98 4.70 12.63
CA SER A 127 9.36 5.43 11.41
C SER A 127 10.51 6.40 11.60
N VAL A 128 11.17 6.75 10.48
CA VAL A 128 12.18 7.82 10.37
C VAL A 128 11.47 9.15 10.14
N ASP A 129 11.95 10.25 10.73
CA ASP A 129 11.30 11.57 10.80
C ASP A 129 10.68 12.07 9.48
N ASP A 130 11.39 11.95 8.36
CA ASP A 130 10.90 12.43 7.04
C ASP A 130 9.67 11.65 6.51
N ALA A 131 9.48 10.40 6.93
CA ALA A 131 8.37 9.56 6.50
C ALA A 131 7.12 9.78 7.36
N ILE A 132 7.29 10.22 8.61
CA ILE A 132 6.20 10.51 9.55
C ILE A 132 5.29 11.61 8.98
N ASP A 133 5.87 12.69 8.49
CA ASP A 133 5.10 13.82 7.95
C ASP A 133 4.21 13.42 6.76
N VAL A 134 4.69 12.49 5.94
CA VAL A 134 3.90 11.95 4.82
C VAL A 134 2.80 11.06 5.37
N ALA A 135 3.13 10.12 6.27
CA ALA A 135 2.13 9.22 6.85
C ALA A 135 1.01 9.98 7.60
N VAL A 136 1.35 11.04 8.33
CA VAL A 136 0.35 11.89 9.01
C VAL A 136 -0.62 12.52 8.01
N ARG A 137 -0.14 12.99 6.87
CA ARG A 137 -1.00 13.59 5.83
C ARG A 137 -1.89 12.55 5.17
N GLU A 138 -1.34 11.40 4.80
CA GLU A 138 -2.10 10.31 4.17
C GLU A 138 -3.12 9.72 5.14
N ASN A 139 -2.74 9.52 6.40
CA ASN A 139 -3.64 9.03 7.44
C ASN A 139 -4.75 10.05 7.79
N ALA A 140 -4.58 11.34 7.50
CA ALA A 140 -5.61 12.36 7.72
C ALA A 140 -6.89 12.11 6.90
N SER A 141 -6.85 11.27 5.87
CA SER A 141 -8.03 10.81 5.11
C SER A 141 -9.11 10.16 5.98
N ILE A 142 -8.78 9.70 7.20
CA ILE A 142 -9.76 9.14 8.15
C ILE A 142 -10.88 10.13 8.52
N ILE A 143 -10.64 11.45 8.43
CA ILE A 143 -11.68 12.47 8.68
C ILE A 143 -12.86 12.39 7.69
N PHE A 144 -12.68 11.76 6.56
CA PHE A 144 -13.71 11.50 5.57
C PHE A 144 -14.47 10.20 5.81
N GLU A 145 -14.10 9.40 6.81
CA GLU A 145 -14.74 8.12 7.13
C GLU A 145 -15.86 8.29 8.16
N GLU A 146 -16.79 7.35 8.20
CA GLU A 146 -17.94 7.38 9.12
C GLU A 146 -17.53 7.04 10.56
N ASN A 147 -16.52 6.18 10.73
CA ASN A 147 -16.05 5.71 12.03
C ASN A 147 -14.53 5.84 12.17
N PRO A 148 -13.99 7.06 12.32
CA PRO A 148 -12.54 7.28 12.39
C PRO A 148 -11.89 6.67 13.66
N GLU A 149 -12.61 6.49 14.76
CA GLU A 149 -12.13 5.89 16.01
C GLU A 149 -11.72 4.41 15.87
N GLN A 150 -12.12 3.73 14.80
CA GLN A 150 -11.70 2.35 14.54
C GLN A 150 -10.17 2.21 14.35
N TYR A 151 -9.46 3.30 14.03
CA TYR A 151 -8.03 3.27 13.79
C TYR A 151 -7.19 3.27 15.07
N GLU A 152 -7.72 3.76 16.19
CA GLU A 152 -7.04 3.75 17.49
C GLU A 152 -6.83 2.32 18.03
N GLN A 153 -7.73 1.41 17.70
CA GLN A 153 -7.69 0.01 18.17
C GLN A 153 -6.82 -0.92 17.31
N ASN A 154 -6.43 -0.50 16.09
CA ASN A 154 -5.80 -1.38 15.12
C ASN A 154 -4.26 -1.44 15.20
N GLN A 155 -3.60 -0.73 16.11
CA GLN A 155 -2.13 -0.75 16.24
C GLN A 155 -1.57 -2.15 16.58
N MET A 156 -2.37 -2.98 17.24
CA MET A 156 -1.95 -4.33 17.63
C MET A 156 -1.96 -5.31 16.43
N PHE A 157 -2.91 -5.17 15.50
CA PHE A 157 -2.97 -6.00 14.28
C PHE A 157 -1.93 -5.61 13.23
N ALA A 158 -1.49 -4.35 13.20
CA ALA A 158 -0.44 -3.88 12.31
C ALA A 158 0.85 -4.67 12.49
N SER A 159 1.20 -5.03 13.73
CA SER A 159 2.46 -5.70 14.06
C SER A 159 2.55 -7.15 13.59
N ILE A 160 1.44 -7.84 13.37
CA ILE A 160 1.41 -9.26 12.97
C ILE A 160 1.54 -9.40 11.47
N SER A 161 0.74 -8.68 10.68
CA SER A 161 0.80 -8.71 9.22
C SER A 161 2.10 -8.12 8.68
N GLU A 162 2.63 -7.08 9.34
CA GLU A 162 3.91 -6.45 9.01
C GLU A 162 5.08 -7.46 9.00
N LYS A 163 5.20 -8.28 10.04
CA LYS A 163 6.29 -9.26 10.16
C LYS A 163 6.21 -10.37 9.11
N ALA A 164 5.03 -10.72 8.65
CA ALA A 164 4.83 -11.84 7.73
C ALA A 164 5.37 -11.55 6.32
N TYR A 165 5.26 -10.30 5.84
CA TYR A 165 5.56 -9.94 4.44
C TYR A 165 6.64 -8.85 4.30
N SER A 166 7.28 -8.43 5.39
CA SER A 166 8.26 -7.34 5.36
C SER A 166 9.42 -7.60 4.41
N GLN A 167 9.96 -8.82 4.38
CA GLN A 167 11.08 -9.17 3.52
C GLN A 167 10.71 -9.13 2.03
N GLU A 168 9.53 -9.62 1.68
CA GLU A 168 8.99 -9.61 0.32
C GLU A 168 8.73 -8.16 -0.13
N SER A 169 8.14 -7.35 0.74
CA SER A 169 7.91 -5.92 0.50
C SER A 169 9.21 -5.14 0.31
N GLU A 170 10.23 -5.41 1.12
CA GLU A 170 11.56 -4.79 0.97
C GLU A 170 12.23 -5.18 -0.35
N LYS A 171 12.22 -6.45 -0.73
CA LYS A 171 12.76 -6.93 -2.02
C LYS A 171 12.06 -6.26 -3.20
N LEU A 172 10.73 -6.17 -3.14
CA LEU A 172 9.94 -5.49 -4.16
C LEU A 172 10.30 -4.01 -4.24
N ALA A 173 10.35 -3.31 -3.11
CA ALA A 173 10.69 -1.89 -3.05
C ALA A 173 12.10 -1.61 -3.62
N VAL A 174 13.10 -2.43 -3.26
CA VAL A 174 14.46 -2.31 -3.80
C VAL A 174 14.48 -2.55 -5.32
N SER A 175 13.72 -3.54 -5.80
CA SER A 175 13.62 -3.85 -7.23
C SER A 175 12.99 -2.68 -8.00
N ILE A 176 11.87 -2.14 -7.53
CA ILE A 176 11.22 -0.97 -8.14
C ILE A 176 12.16 0.25 -8.11
N ASN A 177 12.78 0.54 -6.95
CA ASN A 177 13.70 1.67 -6.81
C ASN A 177 14.87 1.58 -7.82
N THR A 178 15.41 0.38 -8.01
CA THR A 178 16.50 0.11 -8.94
C THR A 178 16.05 0.28 -10.39
N ALA A 179 14.88 -0.24 -10.75
CA ALA A 179 14.31 -0.12 -12.08
C ALA A 179 14.00 1.34 -12.42
N VAL A 180 13.36 2.09 -11.55
CA VAL A 180 13.05 3.52 -11.77
C VAL A 180 14.34 4.33 -11.93
N LYS A 181 15.36 4.07 -11.13
CA LYS A 181 16.66 4.75 -11.26
C LYS A 181 17.32 4.48 -12.62
N LYS A 182 17.19 3.27 -13.13
CA LYS A 182 17.75 2.86 -14.43
C LYS A 182 17.00 3.49 -15.59
N GLU A 183 15.67 3.39 -15.59
CA GLU A 183 14.82 3.81 -16.72
C GLU A 183 14.56 5.32 -16.71
N LEU A 184 14.58 5.97 -15.55
CA LEU A 184 14.38 7.40 -15.37
C LEU A 184 15.59 8.08 -14.70
N PRO A 185 16.78 8.11 -15.34
CA PRO A 185 18.03 8.52 -14.70
C PRO A 185 18.06 10.00 -14.27
N ARG A 186 17.14 10.83 -14.80
CA ARG A 186 17.00 12.25 -14.40
C ARG A 186 16.06 12.43 -13.19
N THR A 187 15.35 11.39 -12.78
CA THR A 187 14.46 11.44 -11.63
C THR A 187 15.27 11.37 -10.34
N ARG A 188 15.02 12.31 -9.42
CA ARG A 188 15.63 12.27 -8.09
C ARG A 188 15.01 11.11 -7.30
N MET A 189 15.83 10.11 -7.01
CA MET A 189 15.44 9.03 -6.11
C MET A 189 15.51 9.52 -4.66
N ARG A 190 14.41 9.36 -3.93
CA ARG A 190 14.29 9.71 -2.50
C ARG A 190 14.40 8.48 -1.59
N GLY A 191 14.57 7.29 -2.21
CA GLY A 191 14.82 6.02 -1.56
C GLY A 191 13.57 5.28 -1.11
N VAL A 192 13.81 4.22 -0.36
CA VAL A 192 12.79 3.41 0.32
C VAL A 192 12.74 3.88 1.76
N LYS A 193 11.54 4.15 2.26
CA LYS A 193 11.28 4.67 3.60
C LYS A 193 10.23 3.80 4.29
N GLN A 194 10.07 3.98 5.58
CA GLN A 194 9.13 3.20 6.40
C GLN A 194 8.32 4.14 7.29
N ALA A 195 7.01 3.93 7.36
CA ALA A 195 6.13 4.67 8.26
C ALA A 195 4.79 3.94 8.51
N GLY A 196 4.04 4.42 9.50
CA GLY A 196 2.76 3.87 9.91
C GLY A 196 1.59 4.32 9.02
N PHE A 197 1.56 3.88 7.77
CA PHE A 197 0.47 4.16 6.85
C PHE A 197 -0.74 3.28 7.13
N TYR A 198 -1.88 3.87 7.52
CA TYR A 198 -3.11 3.12 7.81
C TYR A 198 -3.64 2.34 6.61
N VAL A 199 -3.41 2.84 5.39
CA VAL A 199 -3.81 2.14 4.15
C VAL A 199 -3.11 0.79 3.96
N LEU A 200 -1.97 0.57 4.62
CA LEU A 200 -1.22 -0.70 4.55
C LEU A 200 -1.54 -1.64 5.72
N VAL A 201 -2.18 -1.12 6.78
CA VAL A 201 -2.48 -1.91 7.98
C VAL A 201 -3.55 -2.97 7.66
N GLY A 202 -3.22 -4.23 7.95
CA GLY A 202 -4.12 -5.37 7.74
C GLY A 202 -4.05 -5.97 6.34
N ALA A 203 -3.14 -5.51 5.46
CA ALA A 203 -2.86 -6.21 4.21
C ALA A 203 -2.23 -7.59 4.50
N ALA A 204 -2.77 -8.65 3.89
CA ALA A 204 -2.27 -10.02 4.02
C ALA A 204 -1.37 -10.41 2.83
N MET A 205 -0.62 -9.44 2.29
CA MET A 205 0.33 -9.60 1.17
C MET A 205 1.40 -8.49 1.24
N PRO A 206 2.52 -8.66 0.49
CA PRO A 206 3.48 -7.57 0.27
C PRO A 206 2.87 -6.34 -0.36
#